data_46cb7a9ea29a78ed7903d0a19ec40c46
#
_entry.id   46cb7a9ea29a78ed7903d0a19ec40c46
#
_cell.length_a   1.000
_cell.length_b   1.000
_cell.length_c   1.000
_cell.angle_alpha   90.00
_cell.angle_beta   90.00
_cell.angle_gamma   90.00
#
_symmetry.space_group_name_H-M   'P 1'
#
loop_
_entity.id
_entity.type
_entity.pdbx_description
1 polymer ?
#
loop_
_entity_poly.entity_id
_entity_poly.type
_entity_poly.pdbx_seq_one_letter_code
_entity_poly.pdbx_strand_id
1 'polypeptide(L)'
;MNHRHKRLEEASGYRWVVLLVFSIITVVIQMQWLTFAPIAREACLFYQATPLQIDLLSLVFMLAFLVVCIPASFVIDTYGIRVGIGTGALLTGLFGVAKGIFATDYTLVLICQTGLAVAQPFIINAATKVAMRWFPANERATAVGLATLSQFVGVLIVMIVTPLLIQVDGEGTADLASMLRIYGGVAAAATVLLLLFLRERPSGDPGRSSTEAPFSFLPGLKHILALKDMQIVLLVFMVGLGAFNAISTCIDQICQLKGFSIEQTSMVGGILLAAGILGGLTLPPLSDRLKRRKAFLVLAMAGIVPALIAMTVATGYPLVLLSAFVFGFFLLGTGGPIGFQYSAEICRPAPESTSQGLILLMGQVSGILFVLGMNTVGVVPLLWLFVLLAFASVGLCGRLTESEIE
;
A
#
# COMPACT_ATOMS: atom_id res chain seq x y z
N MET A 1 16.02 -43.18 2.92
CA MET A 1 16.41 -41.90 2.29
C MET A 1 15.30 -41.24 1.46
N ASN A 2 14.45 -41.99 0.78
CA ASN A 2 13.40 -41.45 -0.13
C ASN A 2 12.27 -40.65 0.56
N HIS A 3 11.82 -41.01 1.76
CA HIS A 3 10.71 -40.29 2.42
C HIS A 3 11.07 -38.90 2.94
N ARG A 4 12.32 -38.68 3.31
CA ARG A 4 12.79 -37.38 3.81
C ARG A 4 13.01 -36.38 2.66
N HIS A 5 13.52 -36.85 1.53
CA HIS A 5 13.65 -36.04 0.31
C HIS A 5 12.28 -35.64 -0.25
N LYS A 6 11.33 -36.55 -0.32
CA LYS A 6 9.97 -36.27 -0.81
C LYS A 6 9.23 -35.25 0.07
N ARG A 7 9.40 -35.32 1.41
CA ARG A 7 8.83 -34.31 2.34
C ARG A 7 9.51 -32.94 2.22
N LEU A 8 10.79 -32.86 1.90
CA LEU A 8 11.50 -31.61 1.68
C LEU A 8 11.12 -30.98 0.34
N GLU A 9 10.85 -31.77 -0.69
CA GLU A 9 10.35 -31.31 -1.98
C GLU A 9 8.90 -30.85 -1.89
N GLU A 10 8.04 -31.57 -1.17
CA GLU A 10 6.66 -31.16 -0.90
C GLU A 10 6.59 -29.87 -0.03
N ALA A 11 7.48 -29.71 0.94
CA ALA A 11 7.64 -28.46 1.69
C ALA A 11 8.15 -27.33 0.80
N SER A 12 8.98 -27.63 -0.19
CA SER A 12 9.50 -26.68 -1.17
C SER A 12 8.40 -26.09 -2.09
N GLY A 13 7.46 -26.89 -2.54
CA GLY A 13 6.34 -26.41 -3.38
C GLY A 13 5.28 -25.65 -2.60
N TYR A 14 4.96 -26.07 -1.38
CA TYR A 14 3.88 -25.49 -0.58
C TYR A 14 4.14 -24.03 -0.16
N ARG A 15 5.40 -23.59 -0.09
CA ARG A 15 5.75 -22.19 0.19
C ARG A 15 5.11 -21.20 -0.80
N TRP A 16 4.99 -21.59 -2.07
CA TRP A 16 4.34 -20.78 -3.09
C TRP A 16 2.82 -20.70 -2.90
N VAL A 17 2.21 -21.77 -2.39
CA VAL A 17 0.79 -21.79 -2.02
C VAL A 17 0.54 -20.81 -0.87
N VAL A 18 1.40 -20.84 0.16
CA VAL A 18 1.30 -19.88 1.28
C VAL A 18 1.47 -18.45 0.80
N LEU A 19 2.45 -18.18 -0.06
CA LEU A 19 2.64 -16.85 -0.62
C LEU A 19 1.45 -16.43 -1.48
N LEU A 20 0.89 -17.34 -2.28
CA LEU A 20 -0.27 -17.05 -3.13
C LEU A 20 -1.50 -16.66 -2.30
N VAL A 21 -1.87 -17.45 -1.28
CA VAL A 21 -3.03 -17.13 -0.45
C VAL A 21 -2.81 -15.87 0.38
N PHE A 22 -1.59 -15.62 0.82
CA PHE A 22 -1.19 -14.37 1.44
C PHE A 22 -1.32 -13.19 0.48
N SER A 23 -0.88 -13.33 -0.77
CA SER A 23 -1.02 -12.31 -1.82
C SER A 23 -2.48 -12.03 -2.15
N ILE A 24 -3.33 -13.07 -2.22
CA ILE A 24 -4.76 -12.90 -2.47
C ILE A 24 -5.43 -12.07 -1.36
N ILE A 25 -5.19 -12.37 -0.08
CA ILE A 25 -5.80 -11.58 1.00
C ILE A 25 -5.24 -10.15 1.04
N THR A 26 -3.96 -9.97 0.67
CA THR A 26 -3.34 -8.65 0.55
C THR A 26 -3.97 -7.84 -0.58
N VAL A 27 -4.21 -8.44 -1.74
CA VAL A 27 -4.97 -7.82 -2.85
C VAL A 27 -6.34 -7.37 -2.35
N VAL A 28 -7.06 -8.27 -1.69
CA VAL A 28 -8.45 -8.01 -1.26
C VAL A 28 -8.51 -6.89 -0.22
N ILE A 29 -7.64 -6.87 0.78
CA ILE A 29 -7.68 -5.80 1.79
C ILE A 29 -7.34 -4.42 1.17
N GLN A 30 -6.46 -4.38 0.17
CA GLN A 30 -6.15 -3.15 -0.55
C GLN A 30 -7.30 -2.71 -1.48
N MET A 31 -8.03 -3.64 -2.08
CA MET A 31 -9.28 -3.33 -2.78
C MET A 31 -10.31 -2.70 -1.83
N GLN A 32 -10.45 -3.24 -0.61
CA GLN A 32 -11.37 -2.70 0.40
C GLN A 32 -10.99 -1.29 0.84
N TRP A 33 -9.69 -0.96 0.89
CA TRP A 33 -9.20 0.36 1.28
C TRP A 33 -9.69 1.46 0.33
N LEU A 34 -9.48 1.33 -0.96
CA LEU A 34 -9.78 2.37 -1.96
C LEU A 34 -11.06 2.08 -2.77
N THR A 35 -11.99 1.28 -2.22
CA THR A 35 -13.25 0.92 -2.90
C THR A 35 -14.00 2.13 -3.47
N PHE A 36 -14.04 3.25 -2.76
CA PHE A 36 -14.83 4.41 -3.12
C PHE A 36 -14.04 5.49 -3.88
N ALA A 37 -12.70 5.40 -3.93
CA ALA A 37 -11.86 6.42 -4.53
C ALA A 37 -12.15 6.72 -6.01
N PRO A 38 -12.33 5.72 -6.92
CA PRO A 38 -12.61 5.99 -8.33
C PRO A 38 -14.05 6.41 -8.62
N ILE A 39 -14.94 6.34 -7.63
CA ILE A 39 -16.39 6.58 -7.75
C ILE A 39 -16.92 7.53 -6.67
N ALA A 40 -16.08 8.43 -6.19
CA ALA A 40 -16.44 9.28 -5.05
C ALA A 40 -17.67 10.15 -5.35
N ARG A 41 -17.84 10.64 -6.60
CA ARG A 41 -19.03 11.40 -7.03
C ARG A 41 -20.33 10.62 -6.86
N GLU A 42 -20.35 9.38 -7.36
CA GLU A 42 -21.49 8.47 -7.28
C GLU A 42 -21.79 8.09 -5.84
N ALA A 43 -20.74 7.85 -5.05
CA ALA A 43 -20.89 7.58 -3.63
C ALA A 43 -21.43 8.79 -2.86
N CYS A 44 -21.02 10.02 -3.20
CA CYS A 44 -21.62 11.24 -2.64
C CYS A 44 -23.12 11.34 -2.92
N LEU A 45 -23.52 11.04 -4.15
CA LEU A 45 -24.94 11.06 -4.54
C LEU A 45 -25.74 9.95 -3.86
N PHE A 46 -25.21 8.73 -3.86
CA PHE A 46 -25.87 7.56 -3.27
C PHE A 46 -26.10 7.68 -1.76
N TYR A 47 -25.08 8.15 -1.02
CA TYR A 47 -25.19 8.33 0.43
C TYR A 47 -25.66 9.71 0.87
N GLN A 48 -25.90 10.64 -0.07
CA GLN A 48 -26.17 12.07 0.22
C GLN A 48 -25.10 12.66 1.16
N ALA A 49 -23.83 12.31 0.90
CA ALA A 49 -22.69 12.62 1.72
C ALA A 49 -21.77 13.66 1.05
N THR A 50 -20.99 14.35 1.87
CA THR A 50 -19.97 15.28 1.37
C THR A 50 -18.74 14.50 0.86
N PRO A 51 -17.91 15.10 -0.03
CA PRO A 51 -16.65 14.47 -0.48
C PRO A 51 -15.75 14.03 0.68
N LEU A 52 -15.62 14.86 1.72
CA LEU A 52 -14.86 14.50 2.92
C LEU A 52 -15.42 13.25 3.63
N GLN A 53 -16.72 13.09 3.70
CA GLN A 53 -17.32 11.89 4.27
C GLN A 53 -17.02 10.65 3.44
N ILE A 54 -16.99 10.75 2.11
CA ILE A 54 -16.60 9.63 1.26
C ILE A 54 -15.10 9.34 1.39
N ASP A 55 -14.24 10.35 1.41
CA ASP A 55 -12.81 10.18 1.64
C ASP A 55 -12.51 9.60 3.03
N LEU A 56 -13.35 9.88 4.04
CA LEU A 56 -13.22 9.30 5.37
C LEU A 56 -13.28 7.76 5.34
N LEU A 57 -14.01 7.16 4.40
CA LEU A 57 -14.05 5.71 4.21
C LEU A 57 -12.68 5.12 3.87
N SER A 58 -11.78 5.90 3.26
CA SER A 58 -10.38 5.53 3.01
C SER A 58 -9.45 6.03 4.10
N LEU A 59 -9.70 7.22 4.65
CA LEU A 59 -8.90 7.83 5.72
C LEU A 59 -8.87 6.99 7.00
N VAL A 60 -9.95 6.28 7.33
CA VAL A 60 -10.00 5.40 8.52
C VAL A 60 -8.93 4.33 8.49
N PHE A 61 -8.47 3.88 7.30
CA PHE A 61 -7.36 2.94 7.18
C PHE A 61 -6.03 3.55 7.62
N MET A 62 -5.77 4.79 7.23
CA MET A 62 -4.56 5.50 7.66
C MET A 62 -4.59 5.77 9.16
N LEU A 63 -5.73 6.21 9.71
CA LEU A 63 -5.93 6.44 11.15
C LEU A 63 -5.77 5.15 11.95
N ALA A 64 -6.41 4.06 11.52
CA ALA A 64 -6.30 2.77 12.20
C ALA A 64 -4.87 2.24 12.14
N PHE A 65 -4.15 2.45 11.04
CA PHE A 65 -2.76 2.02 10.91
C PHE A 65 -1.86 2.64 11.98
N LEU A 66 -2.04 3.93 12.30
CA LEU A 66 -1.25 4.61 13.34
C LEU A 66 -1.38 3.93 14.71
N VAL A 67 -2.57 3.42 15.02
CA VAL A 67 -2.87 2.81 16.33
C VAL A 67 -2.60 1.32 16.34
N VAL A 68 -2.99 0.61 15.27
CA VAL A 68 -3.02 -0.85 15.22
C VAL A 68 -1.71 -1.46 14.71
N CYS A 69 -0.86 -0.70 14.02
CA CYS A 69 0.38 -1.20 13.42
C CYS A 69 1.28 -1.92 14.44
N ILE A 70 1.53 -1.30 15.60
CA ILE A 70 2.38 -1.87 16.67
C ILE A 70 1.72 -3.08 17.32
N PRO A 71 0.46 -3.03 17.79
CA PRO A 71 -0.24 -4.20 18.31
C PRO A 71 -0.31 -5.37 17.31
N ALA A 72 -0.59 -5.10 16.03
CA ALA A 72 -0.65 -6.14 15.01
C ALA A 72 0.72 -6.81 14.81
N SER A 73 1.79 -6.04 14.73
CA SER A 73 3.16 -6.56 14.64
C SER A 73 3.51 -7.41 15.87
N PHE A 74 3.15 -6.97 17.07
CA PHE A 74 3.34 -7.74 18.30
C PHE A 74 2.62 -9.10 18.25
N VAL A 75 1.37 -9.12 17.79
CA VAL A 75 0.59 -10.38 17.65
C VAL A 75 1.25 -11.31 16.63
N ILE A 76 1.66 -10.78 15.46
CA ILE A 76 2.36 -11.55 14.43
C ILE A 76 3.66 -12.12 14.96
N ASP A 77 4.41 -11.34 15.74
CA ASP A 77 5.72 -11.74 16.25
C ASP A 77 5.63 -12.75 17.38
N THR A 78 4.67 -12.59 18.27
CA THR A 78 4.50 -13.43 19.46
C THR A 78 3.75 -14.71 19.14
N TYR A 79 2.61 -14.62 18.46
CA TYR A 79 1.71 -15.76 18.24
C TYR A 79 1.85 -16.39 16.84
N GLY A 80 2.63 -15.78 15.96
CA GLY A 80 2.96 -16.32 14.66
C GLY A 80 2.09 -15.81 13.51
N ILE A 81 2.47 -16.21 12.28
CA ILE A 81 1.80 -15.75 11.05
C ILE A 81 0.38 -16.29 10.92
N ARG A 82 0.12 -17.52 11.39
CA ARG A 82 -1.22 -18.12 11.29
C ARG A 82 -2.24 -17.36 12.15
N VAL A 83 -1.87 -16.99 13.37
CA VAL A 83 -2.73 -16.22 14.26
C VAL A 83 -2.83 -14.77 13.76
N GLY A 84 -1.71 -14.12 13.46
CA GLY A 84 -1.70 -12.71 13.02
C GLY A 84 -2.50 -12.51 11.73
N ILE A 85 -2.08 -13.17 10.64
CA ILE A 85 -2.75 -13.05 9.33
C ILE A 85 -4.17 -13.61 9.38
N GLY A 86 -4.38 -14.71 10.14
CA GLY A 86 -5.72 -15.30 10.33
C GLY A 86 -6.69 -14.32 10.98
N THR A 87 -6.26 -13.57 12.00
CA THR A 87 -7.06 -12.49 12.61
C THR A 87 -7.40 -11.41 11.58
N GLY A 88 -6.39 -10.91 10.83
CA GLY A 88 -6.63 -9.96 9.76
C GLY A 88 -7.61 -10.46 8.70
N ALA A 89 -7.46 -11.72 8.27
CA ALA A 89 -8.36 -12.32 7.29
C ALA A 89 -9.79 -12.49 7.82
N LEU A 90 -9.95 -12.96 9.05
CA LEU A 90 -11.28 -13.09 9.67
C LEU A 90 -12.00 -11.74 9.76
N LEU A 91 -11.30 -10.70 10.19
CA LEU A 91 -11.84 -9.33 10.19
C LEU A 91 -12.18 -8.86 8.78
N THR A 92 -11.32 -9.16 7.78
CA THR A 92 -11.57 -8.80 6.38
C THR A 92 -12.83 -9.48 5.83
N GLY A 93 -13.01 -10.77 6.09
CA GLY A 93 -14.21 -11.50 5.67
C GLY A 93 -15.47 -11.01 6.37
N LEU A 94 -15.41 -10.87 7.70
CA LEU A 94 -16.54 -10.42 8.52
C LEU A 94 -17.03 -9.04 8.10
N PHE A 95 -16.13 -8.03 8.11
CA PHE A 95 -16.51 -6.66 7.81
C PHE A 95 -16.71 -6.41 6.31
N GLY A 96 -16.04 -7.17 5.44
CA GLY A 96 -16.30 -7.13 4.00
C GLY A 96 -17.70 -7.60 3.65
N VAL A 97 -18.16 -8.71 4.22
CA VAL A 97 -19.54 -9.23 4.06
C VAL A 97 -20.54 -8.27 4.70
N ALA A 98 -20.30 -7.82 5.93
CA ALA A 98 -21.18 -6.89 6.63
C ALA A 98 -21.35 -5.59 5.84
N LYS A 99 -20.27 -5.04 5.23
CA LYS A 99 -20.32 -3.88 4.35
C LYS A 99 -21.25 -4.10 3.15
N GLY A 100 -21.22 -5.29 2.56
CA GLY A 100 -22.13 -5.65 1.47
C GLY A 100 -23.60 -5.80 1.90
N ILE A 101 -23.85 -6.26 3.12
CA ILE A 101 -25.21 -6.40 3.68
C ILE A 101 -25.81 -5.04 4.02
N PHE A 102 -25.01 -4.17 4.64
CA PHE A 102 -25.43 -2.85 5.09
C PHE A 102 -25.08 -1.72 4.08
N ALA A 103 -24.96 -2.06 2.80
CA ALA A 103 -24.42 -1.22 1.75
C ALA A 103 -25.13 0.12 1.56
N THR A 104 -26.39 0.24 1.96
CA THR A 104 -27.21 1.47 1.80
C THR A 104 -27.08 2.46 2.95
N ASP A 105 -26.51 2.06 4.08
CA ASP A 105 -26.34 2.91 5.25
C ASP A 105 -24.86 3.36 5.37
N TYR A 106 -24.61 4.65 5.15
CA TYR A 106 -23.28 5.23 5.24
C TYR A 106 -22.59 4.94 6.60
N THR A 107 -23.33 5.07 7.71
CA THR A 107 -22.77 4.90 9.05
C THR A 107 -22.33 3.46 9.29
N LEU A 108 -23.14 2.49 8.88
CA LEU A 108 -22.81 1.08 8.99
C LEU A 108 -21.66 0.71 8.04
N VAL A 109 -21.61 1.29 6.85
CA VAL A 109 -20.46 1.13 5.92
C VAL A 109 -19.19 1.71 6.52
N LEU A 110 -19.23 2.88 7.17
CA LEU A 110 -18.09 3.48 7.86
C LEU A 110 -17.60 2.60 9.02
N ILE A 111 -18.50 2.03 9.81
CA ILE A 111 -18.14 1.07 10.86
C ILE A 111 -17.46 -0.16 10.26
N CYS A 112 -18.00 -0.72 9.18
CA CYS A 112 -17.38 -1.84 8.49
C CYS A 112 -16.01 -1.49 7.90
N GLN A 113 -15.87 -0.30 7.30
CA GLN A 113 -14.56 0.22 6.82
C GLN A 113 -13.55 0.35 7.96
N THR A 114 -13.98 0.80 9.13
CA THR A 114 -13.11 0.87 10.32
C THR A 114 -12.67 -0.53 10.75
N GLY A 115 -13.54 -1.52 10.73
CA GLY A 115 -13.19 -2.92 11.01
C GLY A 115 -12.20 -3.50 10.00
N LEU A 116 -12.37 -3.19 8.71
CA LEU A 116 -11.42 -3.54 7.65
C LEU A 116 -10.08 -2.82 7.83
N ALA A 117 -10.11 -1.57 8.25
CA ALA A 117 -8.92 -0.78 8.55
C ALA A 117 -8.09 -1.37 9.70
N VAL A 118 -8.75 -1.91 10.73
CA VAL A 118 -8.09 -2.66 11.81
C VAL A 118 -7.47 -3.97 11.29
N ALA A 119 -8.09 -4.63 10.32
CA ALA A 119 -7.58 -5.86 9.71
C ALA A 119 -6.28 -5.65 8.92
N GLN A 120 -6.13 -4.50 8.26
CA GLN A 120 -5.05 -4.23 7.31
C GLN A 120 -3.64 -4.41 7.90
N PRO A 121 -3.26 -3.85 9.06
CA PRO A 121 -1.92 -4.01 9.62
C PRO A 121 -1.56 -5.47 9.95
N PHE A 122 -2.54 -6.31 10.33
CA PHE A 122 -2.32 -7.75 10.58
C PHE A 122 -1.92 -8.51 9.31
N ILE A 123 -2.30 -8.02 8.14
CA ILE A 123 -1.96 -8.61 6.85
C ILE A 123 -0.66 -8.01 6.33
N ILE A 124 -0.60 -6.69 6.18
CA ILE A 124 0.53 -6.01 5.50
C ILE A 124 1.84 -6.19 6.25
N ASN A 125 1.85 -6.09 7.59
CA ASN A 125 3.08 -6.21 8.38
C ASN A 125 3.64 -7.64 8.43
N ALA A 126 2.90 -8.65 7.96
CA ALA A 126 3.33 -10.04 7.99
C ALA A 126 4.22 -10.46 6.81
N ALA A 127 4.35 -9.64 5.76
CA ALA A 127 5.03 -10.01 4.51
C ALA A 127 6.46 -10.53 4.71
N THR A 128 7.28 -9.80 5.46
CA THR A 128 8.66 -10.19 5.77
C THR A 128 8.72 -11.47 6.59
N LYS A 129 7.80 -11.64 7.56
CA LYS A 129 7.77 -12.84 8.42
C LYS A 129 7.30 -14.08 7.67
N VAL A 130 6.38 -13.96 6.72
CA VAL A 130 6.01 -15.04 5.79
C VAL A 130 7.21 -15.47 4.97
N ALA A 131 7.95 -14.51 4.39
CA ALA A 131 9.15 -14.80 3.63
C ALA A 131 10.26 -15.45 4.48
N MET A 132 10.50 -14.97 5.70
CA MET A 132 11.51 -15.53 6.59
C MET A 132 11.18 -16.96 7.02
N ARG A 133 9.92 -17.31 7.23
CA ARG A 133 9.50 -18.64 7.69
C ARG A 133 9.40 -19.70 6.60
N TRP A 134 9.04 -19.28 5.40
CA TRP A 134 8.74 -20.21 4.31
C TRP A 134 9.79 -20.26 3.21
N PHE A 135 10.62 -19.22 3.07
CA PHE A 135 11.56 -19.11 1.96
C PHE A 135 13.03 -19.18 2.43
N PRO A 136 13.91 -19.85 1.67
CA PRO A 136 15.33 -19.83 1.92
C PRO A 136 15.89 -18.40 1.70
N ALA A 137 17.05 -18.11 2.29
CA ALA A 137 17.60 -16.75 2.30
C ALA A 137 17.74 -16.10 0.92
N ASN A 138 18.11 -16.89 -0.10
CA ASN A 138 18.27 -16.43 -1.49
C ASN A 138 16.95 -16.14 -2.22
N GLU A 139 15.77 -16.51 -1.68
CA GLU A 139 14.47 -16.28 -2.29
C GLU A 139 13.59 -15.32 -1.46
N ARG A 140 14.01 -14.92 -0.27
CA ARG A 140 13.22 -14.06 0.64
C ARG A 140 12.91 -12.71 0.02
N ALA A 141 13.88 -12.08 -0.63
CA ALA A 141 13.68 -10.80 -1.29
C ALA A 141 12.59 -10.88 -2.39
N THR A 142 12.60 -11.96 -3.18
CA THR A 142 11.58 -12.23 -4.19
C THR A 142 10.19 -12.41 -3.56
N ALA A 143 10.10 -13.17 -2.45
CA ALA A 143 8.83 -13.38 -1.76
C ALA A 143 8.26 -12.09 -1.17
N VAL A 144 9.10 -11.25 -0.54
CA VAL A 144 8.69 -9.92 -0.02
C VAL A 144 8.28 -9.00 -1.18
N GLY A 145 9.05 -9.02 -2.28
CA GLY A 145 8.73 -8.24 -3.47
C GLY A 145 7.36 -8.59 -4.06
N LEU A 146 7.04 -9.87 -4.22
CA LEU A 146 5.74 -10.35 -4.70
C LEU A 146 4.60 -9.98 -3.73
N ALA A 147 4.84 -10.12 -2.43
CA ALA A 147 3.89 -9.70 -1.39
C ALA A 147 3.61 -8.18 -1.45
N THR A 148 4.63 -7.36 -1.66
CA THR A 148 4.49 -5.90 -1.80
C THR A 148 3.77 -5.53 -3.10
N LEU A 149 4.11 -6.18 -4.22
CA LEU A 149 3.42 -5.95 -5.50
C LEU A 149 1.94 -6.31 -5.42
N SER A 150 1.56 -7.31 -4.62
CA SER A 150 0.15 -7.66 -4.39
C SER A 150 -0.67 -6.49 -3.85
N GLN A 151 -0.09 -5.60 -3.05
CA GLN A 151 -0.76 -4.40 -2.57
C GLN A 151 -1.13 -3.47 -3.74
N PHE A 152 -0.19 -3.21 -4.64
CA PHE A 152 -0.46 -2.35 -5.81
C PHE A 152 -1.44 -3.01 -6.79
N VAL A 153 -1.38 -4.34 -6.94
CA VAL A 153 -2.36 -5.09 -7.75
C VAL A 153 -3.77 -4.92 -7.19
N GLY A 154 -3.95 -4.96 -5.86
CA GLY A 154 -5.25 -4.73 -5.22
C GLY A 154 -5.80 -3.34 -5.51
N VAL A 155 -4.97 -2.31 -5.38
CA VAL A 155 -5.36 -0.93 -5.71
C VAL A 155 -5.64 -0.77 -7.21
N LEU A 156 -4.83 -1.39 -8.09
CA LEU A 156 -5.06 -1.38 -9.53
C LEU A 156 -6.41 -1.99 -9.90
N ILE A 157 -6.71 -3.15 -9.32
CA ILE A 157 -8.00 -3.84 -9.57
C ILE A 157 -9.17 -2.94 -9.17
N VAL A 158 -9.13 -2.35 -7.97
CA VAL A 158 -10.24 -1.51 -7.51
C VAL A 158 -10.43 -0.27 -8.37
N MET A 159 -9.35 0.36 -8.82
CA MET A 159 -9.41 1.54 -9.68
C MET A 159 -10.09 1.23 -11.03
N ILE A 160 -9.88 0.03 -11.58
CA ILE A 160 -10.43 -0.36 -12.89
C ILE A 160 -11.79 -1.04 -12.75
N VAL A 161 -11.92 -1.99 -11.80
CA VAL A 161 -13.09 -2.87 -11.72
C VAL A 161 -14.27 -2.18 -11.01
N THR A 162 -14.02 -1.30 -10.03
CA THR A 162 -15.11 -0.65 -9.29
C THR A 162 -16.08 0.10 -10.21
N PRO A 163 -15.63 0.99 -11.11
CA PRO A 163 -16.56 1.69 -12.01
C PRO A 163 -17.28 0.76 -12.99
N LEU A 164 -16.64 -0.36 -13.37
CA LEU A 164 -17.27 -1.36 -14.26
C LEU A 164 -18.40 -2.15 -13.58
N LEU A 165 -18.36 -2.27 -12.26
CA LEU A 165 -19.37 -2.97 -11.46
C LEU A 165 -20.58 -2.09 -11.13
N ILE A 166 -20.46 -0.78 -11.28
CA ILE A 166 -21.57 0.14 -11.00
C ILE A 166 -22.53 0.09 -12.18
N GLN A 167 -23.74 -0.38 -11.91
CA GLN A 167 -24.85 -0.28 -12.86
C GLN A 167 -25.55 1.05 -12.62
N VAL A 168 -25.68 1.85 -13.64
CA VAL A 168 -26.46 3.09 -13.60
C VAL A 168 -27.86 2.76 -14.09
N ASP A 169 -28.86 2.89 -13.22
CA ASP A 169 -30.26 2.68 -13.59
C ASP A 169 -30.74 3.75 -14.58
N GLY A 170 -31.84 3.48 -15.27
CA GLY A 170 -32.44 4.45 -16.23
C GLY A 170 -32.79 5.81 -15.64
N GLU A 171 -32.76 5.97 -14.33
CA GLU A 171 -32.95 7.24 -13.59
C GLU A 171 -31.60 7.90 -13.20
N GLY A 172 -30.46 7.30 -13.61
CA GLY A 172 -29.11 7.85 -13.34
C GLY A 172 -28.58 7.58 -11.92
N THR A 173 -29.23 6.70 -11.15
CA THR A 173 -28.74 6.29 -9.82
C THR A 173 -27.80 5.08 -9.95
N ALA A 174 -26.62 5.19 -9.36
CA ALA A 174 -25.63 4.11 -9.36
C ALA A 174 -25.94 3.06 -8.29
N ASP A 175 -26.03 1.78 -8.66
CA ASP A 175 -26.19 0.68 -7.70
C ASP A 175 -24.85 0.30 -7.05
N LEU A 176 -24.48 1.06 -6.02
CA LEU A 176 -23.30 0.73 -5.20
C LEU A 176 -23.50 -0.52 -4.33
N ALA A 177 -24.74 -0.86 -4.01
CA ALA A 177 -25.03 -1.97 -3.11
C ALA A 177 -24.65 -3.32 -3.74
N SER A 178 -24.91 -3.52 -5.03
CA SER A 178 -24.50 -4.73 -5.74
C SER A 178 -22.99 -4.88 -5.82
N MET A 179 -22.27 -3.80 -6.11
CA MET A 179 -20.80 -3.77 -6.12
C MET A 179 -20.23 -4.12 -4.74
N LEU A 180 -20.74 -3.56 -3.64
CA LEU A 180 -20.28 -3.85 -2.29
C LEU A 180 -20.57 -5.29 -1.86
N ARG A 181 -21.68 -5.89 -2.32
CA ARG A 181 -21.97 -7.32 -2.11
C ARG A 181 -20.96 -8.23 -2.81
N ILE A 182 -20.60 -7.89 -4.05
CA ILE A 182 -19.56 -8.63 -4.81
C ILE A 182 -18.23 -8.57 -4.05
N TYR A 183 -17.81 -7.38 -3.60
CA TYR A 183 -16.57 -7.22 -2.83
C TYR A 183 -16.61 -7.92 -1.48
N GLY A 184 -17.78 -7.97 -0.82
CA GLY A 184 -18.00 -8.76 0.37
C GLY A 184 -17.83 -10.27 0.11
N GLY A 185 -18.38 -10.77 -0.99
CA GLY A 185 -18.20 -12.16 -1.43
C GLY A 185 -16.74 -12.50 -1.73
N VAL A 186 -16.03 -11.62 -2.41
CA VAL A 186 -14.58 -11.76 -2.69
C VAL A 186 -13.78 -11.78 -1.37
N ALA A 187 -14.12 -10.92 -0.41
CA ALA A 187 -13.47 -10.90 0.90
C ALA A 187 -13.71 -12.21 1.69
N ALA A 188 -14.93 -12.72 1.67
CA ALA A 188 -15.26 -14.00 2.30
C ALA A 188 -14.49 -15.18 1.65
N ALA A 189 -14.48 -15.24 0.32
CA ALA A 189 -13.76 -16.28 -0.41
C ALA A 189 -12.25 -16.25 -0.13
N ALA A 190 -11.62 -15.06 -0.17
CA ALA A 190 -10.20 -14.91 0.15
C ALA A 190 -9.88 -15.31 1.60
N THR A 191 -10.76 -14.96 2.55
CA THR A 191 -10.62 -15.36 3.94
C THR A 191 -10.67 -16.87 4.09
N VAL A 192 -11.67 -17.54 3.48
CA VAL A 192 -11.79 -19.01 3.53
C VAL A 192 -10.55 -19.67 2.92
N LEU A 193 -10.12 -19.23 1.73
CA LEU A 193 -8.91 -19.73 1.09
C LEU A 193 -7.68 -19.60 2.00
N LEU A 194 -7.50 -18.44 2.61
CA LEU A 194 -6.37 -18.24 3.51
C LEU A 194 -6.42 -19.17 4.72
N LEU A 195 -7.57 -19.27 5.39
CA LEU A 195 -7.71 -20.10 6.59
C LEU A 195 -7.50 -21.60 6.31
N LEU A 196 -7.87 -22.06 5.11
CA LEU A 196 -7.68 -23.46 4.71
C LEU A 196 -6.20 -23.76 4.39
N PHE A 197 -5.50 -22.86 3.73
CA PHE A 197 -4.18 -23.12 3.18
C PHE A 197 -3.03 -22.49 3.96
N LEU A 198 -3.27 -21.47 4.79
CA LEU A 198 -2.20 -20.85 5.58
C LEU A 198 -1.75 -21.79 6.71
N ARG A 199 -0.47 -22.13 6.70
CA ARG A 199 0.19 -22.90 7.75
C ARG A 199 1.28 -22.08 8.43
N GLU A 200 1.54 -22.38 9.70
CA GLU A 200 2.53 -21.63 10.50
C GLU A 200 3.96 -21.92 10.06
N ARG A 201 4.28 -23.19 9.74
CA ARG A 201 5.64 -23.65 9.39
C ARG A 201 5.58 -24.78 8.36
N PRO A 202 6.65 -25.00 7.59
CA PRO A 202 6.80 -26.18 6.75
C PRO A 202 6.80 -27.45 7.60
N SER A 203 6.14 -28.50 7.09
CA SER A 203 6.11 -29.81 7.74
C SER A 203 7.51 -30.42 7.70
N GLY A 204 8.24 -30.41 8.81
CA GLY A 204 9.56 -31.06 8.92
C GLY A 204 10.72 -30.17 9.36
N ASP A 205 10.50 -28.94 9.74
CA ASP A 205 11.53 -28.08 10.32
C ASP A 205 11.41 -28.06 11.87
N PRO A 206 12.25 -28.84 12.62
CA PRO A 206 12.29 -28.73 14.06
C PRO A 206 13.15 -27.50 14.42
N GLY A 207 12.50 -26.33 14.46
CA GLY A 207 13.00 -25.23 15.26
C GLY A 207 14.33 -24.64 14.85
N ARG A 208 14.44 -23.97 13.70
CA ARG A 208 15.27 -22.75 13.64
C ARG A 208 14.49 -21.64 14.36
N SER A 209 14.56 -21.66 15.69
CA SER A 209 14.39 -20.44 16.45
C SER A 209 15.52 -19.51 15.95
N SER A 210 15.20 -18.55 15.10
CA SER A 210 15.99 -17.35 15.00
C SER A 210 15.93 -16.72 16.39
N THR A 211 16.88 -17.06 17.25
CA THR A 211 17.28 -16.23 18.38
C THR A 211 17.97 -15.01 17.78
N GLU A 212 17.22 -14.19 17.07
CA GLU A 212 17.55 -12.78 17.00
C GLU A 212 17.23 -12.27 18.41
N ALA A 213 18.30 -11.94 19.14
CA ALA A 213 18.17 -11.28 20.44
C ALA A 213 17.19 -10.13 20.27
N PRO A 214 16.21 -9.94 21.19
CA PRO A 214 15.23 -8.88 21.05
C PRO A 214 16.01 -7.56 21.05
N PHE A 215 16.19 -7.00 19.85
CA PHE A 215 16.77 -5.67 19.73
C PHE A 215 15.78 -4.75 20.43
N SER A 216 16.24 -4.07 21.48
CA SER A 216 15.35 -3.19 22.25
C SER A 216 14.84 -2.11 21.30
N PHE A 217 13.53 -2.09 21.06
CA PHE A 217 12.86 -1.21 20.10
C PHE A 217 13.21 0.27 20.31
N LEU A 218 13.22 0.72 21.55
CA LEU A 218 13.49 2.13 21.91
C LEU A 218 14.91 2.62 21.59
N PRO A 219 15.98 1.88 21.88
CA PRO A 219 17.33 2.25 21.48
C PRO A 219 17.51 2.28 19.95
N GLY A 220 16.91 1.32 19.23
CA GLY A 220 16.93 1.30 17.77
C GLY A 220 16.24 2.50 17.17
N LEU A 221 15.07 2.85 17.68
CA LEU A 221 14.33 4.02 17.24
C LEU A 221 15.13 5.31 17.47
N LYS A 222 15.76 5.47 18.64
CA LYS A 222 16.63 6.63 18.91
C LYS A 222 17.81 6.70 17.97
N HIS A 223 18.45 5.56 17.68
CA HIS A 223 19.58 5.48 16.75
C HIS A 223 19.13 5.93 15.34
N ILE A 224 18.05 5.37 14.82
CA ILE A 224 17.51 5.67 13.50
C ILE A 224 17.17 7.17 13.37
N LEU A 225 16.47 7.74 14.36
CA LEU A 225 16.08 9.14 14.36
C LEU A 225 17.25 10.12 14.54
N ALA A 226 18.39 9.67 15.08
CA ALA A 226 19.60 10.49 15.21
C ALA A 226 20.38 10.61 13.89
N LEU A 227 20.19 9.70 12.92
CA LEU A 227 20.88 9.69 11.64
C LEU A 227 20.32 10.77 10.72
N LYS A 228 21.18 11.71 10.28
CA LYS A 228 20.79 12.82 9.38
C LYS A 228 20.19 12.31 8.06
N ASP A 229 20.79 11.29 7.46
CA ASP A 229 20.30 10.72 6.21
C ASP A 229 18.93 10.09 6.41
N MET A 230 18.68 9.44 7.54
CA MET A 230 17.35 8.89 7.83
C MET A 230 16.30 9.98 8.06
N GLN A 231 16.65 11.09 8.69
CA GLN A 231 15.75 12.24 8.83
C GLN A 231 15.35 12.79 7.44
N ILE A 232 16.31 12.90 6.52
CA ILE A 232 16.05 13.30 5.13
C ILE A 232 15.13 12.28 4.45
N VAL A 233 15.40 10.98 4.57
CA VAL A 233 14.59 9.91 4.01
C VAL A 233 13.14 10.00 4.54
N LEU A 234 12.96 10.17 5.84
CA LEU A 234 11.63 10.31 6.45
C LEU A 234 10.86 11.51 5.89
N LEU A 235 11.52 12.68 5.70
CA LEU A 235 10.90 13.85 5.10
C LEU A 235 10.54 13.62 3.61
N VAL A 236 11.43 13.02 2.84
CA VAL A 236 11.19 12.70 1.42
C VAL A 236 10.02 11.73 1.27
N PHE A 237 9.97 10.70 2.12
CA PHE A 237 8.88 9.73 2.09
C PHE A 237 7.57 10.29 2.65
N MET A 238 7.63 11.20 3.61
CA MET A 238 6.45 11.95 4.05
C MET A 238 5.81 12.69 2.87
N VAL A 239 6.62 13.31 2.00
CA VAL A 239 6.12 13.96 0.80
C VAL A 239 5.62 12.95 -0.23
N GLY A 240 6.44 11.95 -0.59
CA GLY A 240 6.13 11.00 -1.66
C GLY A 240 4.93 10.11 -1.32
N LEU A 241 4.97 9.39 -0.19
CA LEU A 241 3.87 8.50 0.22
C LEU A 241 2.61 9.30 0.58
N GLY A 242 2.76 10.47 1.20
CA GLY A 242 1.62 11.33 1.50
C GLY A 242 0.93 11.84 0.24
N ALA A 243 1.69 12.30 -0.75
CA ALA A 243 1.14 12.70 -2.04
C ALA A 243 0.46 11.52 -2.77
N PHE A 244 1.08 10.32 -2.75
CA PHE A 244 0.47 9.12 -3.29
C PHE A 244 -0.87 8.79 -2.63
N ASN A 245 -0.90 8.76 -1.30
CA ASN A 245 -2.11 8.47 -0.53
C ASN A 245 -3.22 9.49 -0.82
N ALA A 246 -2.87 10.79 -0.86
CA ALA A 246 -3.84 11.85 -1.13
C ALA A 246 -4.35 11.80 -2.57
N ILE A 247 -3.46 11.68 -3.57
CA ILE A 247 -3.85 11.60 -4.98
C ILE A 247 -4.70 10.34 -5.24
N SER A 248 -4.33 9.19 -4.66
CA SER A 248 -5.08 7.95 -4.84
C SER A 248 -6.46 8.00 -4.16
N THR A 249 -6.57 8.62 -2.99
CA THR A 249 -7.85 8.77 -2.27
C THR A 249 -8.77 9.77 -2.96
N CYS A 250 -8.24 10.93 -3.37
CA CYS A 250 -9.02 12.02 -3.96
C CYS A 250 -8.95 12.02 -5.50
N ILE A 251 -8.65 10.89 -6.14
CA ILE A 251 -8.44 10.80 -7.60
C ILE A 251 -9.65 11.30 -8.39
N ASP A 252 -10.85 10.97 -7.91
CA ASP A 252 -12.09 11.39 -8.57
C ASP A 252 -12.31 12.90 -8.46
N GLN A 253 -12.02 13.51 -7.32
CA GLN A 253 -12.10 14.97 -7.16
C GLN A 253 -11.12 15.69 -8.09
N ILE A 254 -9.88 15.17 -8.24
CA ILE A 254 -8.86 15.72 -9.15
C ILE A 254 -9.35 15.66 -10.61
N CYS A 255 -9.90 14.53 -11.01
CA CYS A 255 -10.39 14.31 -12.37
C CYS A 255 -11.69 15.08 -12.65
N GLN A 256 -12.58 15.20 -11.68
CA GLN A 256 -13.83 15.96 -11.78
C GLN A 256 -13.58 17.45 -12.07
N LEU A 257 -12.57 18.06 -11.44
CA LEU A 257 -12.17 19.45 -11.72
C LEU A 257 -11.74 19.68 -13.17
N LYS A 258 -11.37 18.60 -13.88
CA LYS A 258 -10.96 18.63 -15.30
C LYS A 258 -12.09 18.20 -16.23
N GLY A 259 -13.28 17.88 -15.71
CA GLY A 259 -14.44 17.45 -16.48
C GLY A 259 -14.34 16.00 -16.99
N PHE A 260 -13.51 15.16 -16.39
CA PHE A 260 -13.35 13.77 -16.81
C PHE A 260 -14.51 12.89 -16.33
N SER A 261 -14.83 11.88 -17.15
CA SER A 261 -15.81 10.85 -16.79
C SER A 261 -15.22 9.88 -15.75
N ILE A 262 -16.06 9.00 -15.21
CA ILE A 262 -15.65 7.96 -14.25
C ILE A 262 -14.66 6.98 -14.91
N GLU A 263 -14.93 6.60 -16.15
CA GLU A 263 -14.06 5.69 -16.91
C GLU A 263 -12.69 6.32 -17.14
N GLN A 264 -12.65 7.61 -17.45
CA GLN A 264 -11.41 8.36 -17.60
C GLN A 264 -10.68 8.47 -16.27
N THR A 265 -11.37 8.73 -15.17
CA THR A 265 -10.82 8.75 -13.80
C THR A 265 -10.20 7.39 -13.43
N SER A 266 -10.93 6.31 -13.70
CA SER A 266 -10.46 4.94 -13.49
C SER A 266 -9.17 4.65 -14.23
N MET A 267 -9.11 5.08 -15.50
CA MET A 267 -7.93 4.88 -16.33
C MET A 267 -6.73 5.66 -15.81
N VAL A 268 -6.93 6.90 -15.32
CA VAL A 268 -5.87 7.70 -14.69
C VAL A 268 -5.31 6.99 -13.45
N GLY A 269 -6.18 6.53 -12.54
CA GLY A 269 -5.78 5.75 -11.36
C GLY A 269 -5.12 4.42 -11.72
N GLY A 270 -5.70 3.69 -12.69
CA GLY A 270 -5.17 2.42 -13.18
C GLY A 270 -3.78 2.56 -13.80
N ILE A 271 -3.55 3.54 -14.66
CA ILE A 271 -2.24 3.80 -15.29
C ILE A 271 -1.20 4.22 -14.24
N LEU A 272 -1.59 5.01 -13.25
CA LEU A 272 -0.69 5.38 -12.15
C LEU A 272 -0.14 4.12 -11.45
N LEU A 273 -1.00 3.19 -11.10
CA LEU A 273 -0.61 1.95 -10.40
C LEU A 273 0.15 0.98 -11.32
N ALA A 274 -0.31 0.80 -12.56
CA ALA A 274 0.37 -0.05 -13.55
C ALA A 274 1.79 0.46 -13.82
N ALA A 275 1.96 1.77 -13.98
CA ALA A 275 3.27 2.39 -14.14
C ALA A 275 4.15 2.20 -12.89
N GLY A 276 3.57 2.28 -11.68
CA GLY A 276 4.27 1.99 -10.43
C GLY A 276 4.78 0.55 -10.36
N ILE A 277 3.98 -0.42 -10.79
CA ILE A 277 4.41 -1.83 -10.89
C ILE A 277 5.56 -1.98 -11.89
N LEU A 278 5.44 -1.37 -13.08
CA LEU A 278 6.51 -1.39 -14.08
C LEU A 278 7.79 -0.75 -13.56
N GLY A 279 7.69 0.39 -12.88
CA GLY A 279 8.81 1.06 -12.23
C GLY A 279 9.47 0.17 -11.18
N GLY A 280 8.66 -0.49 -10.32
CA GLY A 280 9.13 -1.41 -9.28
C GLY A 280 9.82 -2.67 -9.81
N LEU A 281 9.49 -3.09 -11.04
CA LEU A 281 10.16 -4.21 -11.70
C LEU A 281 11.44 -3.79 -12.45
N THR A 282 11.57 -2.53 -12.85
CA THR A 282 12.67 -2.07 -13.72
C THR A 282 13.74 -1.27 -12.97
N LEU A 283 13.34 -0.35 -12.09
CA LEU A 283 14.26 0.60 -11.44
C LEU A 283 15.15 -0.05 -10.36
N PRO A 284 14.64 -0.97 -9.47
CA PRO A 284 15.47 -1.60 -8.45
C PRO A 284 16.60 -2.45 -9.04
N PRO A 285 16.38 -3.35 -10.02
CA PRO A 285 17.47 -4.10 -10.64
C PRO A 285 18.53 -3.20 -11.30
N LEU A 286 18.08 -2.05 -11.85
CA LEU A 286 19.01 -1.09 -12.45
C LEU A 286 19.82 -0.36 -11.37
N SER A 287 19.20 0.01 -10.25
CA SER A 287 19.88 0.59 -9.08
C SER A 287 20.92 -0.38 -8.49
N ASP A 288 20.58 -1.68 -8.41
CA ASP A 288 21.49 -2.73 -7.93
C ASP A 288 22.70 -2.88 -8.85
N ARG A 289 22.48 -2.93 -10.17
CA ARG A 289 23.56 -3.03 -11.17
C ARG A 289 24.50 -1.84 -11.15
N LEU A 290 23.96 -0.64 -10.99
CA LEU A 290 24.73 0.61 -10.98
C LEU A 290 25.32 0.93 -9.60
N LYS A 291 24.90 0.22 -8.55
CA LYS A 291 25.28 0.46 -7.15
C LYS A 291 25.11 1.93 -6.71
N ARG A 292 23.98 2.57 -7.10
CA ARG A 292 23.71 4.00 -6.87
C ARG A 292 22.31 4.25 -6.35
N ARG A 293 22.07 3.98 -5.06
CA ARG A 293 20.76 4.18 -4.41
C ARG A 293 20.33 5.64 -4.42
N LYS A 294 21.21 6.54 -3.98
CA LYS A 294 20.97 7.98 -3.92
C LYS A 294 20.55 8.55 -5.27
N ALA A 295 21.26 8.18 -6.34
CA ALA A 295 20.97 8.70 -7.68
C ALA A 295 19.53 8.37 -8.11
N PHE A 296 19.02 7.18 -7.78
CA PHE A 296 17.65 6.79 -8.08
C PHE A 296 16.62 7.50 -7.21
N LEU A 297 16.92 7.79 -5.95
CA LEU A 297 16.04 8.60 -5.10
C LEU A 297 15.94 10.05 -5.63
N VAL A 298 17.05 10.64 -6.05
CA VAL A 298 17.06 11.97 -6.71
C VAL A 298 16.26 11.92 -8.01
N LEU A 299 16.49 10.91 -8.85
CA LEU A 299 15.78 10.72 -10.12
C LEU A 299 14.25 10.58 -9.90
N ALA A 300 13.85 9.84 -8.87
CA ALA A 300 12.45 9.69 -8.53
C ALA A 300 11.81 11.01 -8.17
N MET A 301 12.40 11.76 -7.24
CA MET A 301 11.86 13.05 -6.84
C MET A 301 11.89 14.06 -8.01
N ALA A 302 12.95 14.08 -8.82
CA ALA A 302 13.01 14.92 -10.01
C ALA A 302 11.97 14.54 -11.07
N GLY A 303 11.68 13.24 -11.23
CA GLY A 303 10.69 12.76 -12.20
C GLY A 303 9.25 13.08 -11.81
N ILE A 304 8.92 13.07 -10.50
CA ILE A 304 7.55 13.40 -10.07
C ILE A 304 7.24 14.91 -10.13
N VAL A 305 8.23 15.80 -10.13
CA VAL A 305 7.99 17.26 -10.22
C VAL A 305 7.23 17.63 -11.51
N PRO A 306 7.74 17.33 -12.72
CA PRO A 306 7.01 17.64 -13.95
C PRO A 306 5.67 16.88 -14.04
N ALA A 307 5.58 15.68 -13.49
CA ALA A 307 4.33 14.92 -13.43
C ALA A 307 3.27 15.66 -12.59
N LEU A 308 3.62 16.13 -11.39
CA LEU A 308 2.72 16.90 -10.53
C LEU A 308 2.33 18.25 -11.14
N ILE A 309 3.28 18.96 -11.80
CA ILE A 309 2.97 20.19 -12.54
C ILE A 309 1.94 19.88 -13.64
N ALA A 310 2.20 18.88 -14.47
CA ALA A 310 1.29 18.49 -15.55
C ALA A 310 -0.08 18.05 -14.97
N MET A 311 -0.11 17.25 -13.92
CA MET A 311 -1.34 16.84 -13.24
C MET A 311 -2.13 18.06 -12.72
N THR A 312 -1.46 19.12 -12.28
CA THR A 312 -2.11 20.33 -11.77
C THR A 312 -2.67 21.21 -12.89
N VAL A 313 -1.87 21.51 -13.92
CA VAL A 313 -2.23 22.52 -14.94
C VAL A 313 -2.91 21.94 -16.18
N ALA A 314 -2.69 20.66 -16.51
CA ALA A 314 -3.26 20.07 -17.71
C ALA A 314 -4.77 19.91 -17.61
N THR A 315 -5.47 20.27 -18.69
CA THR A 315 -6.91 20.04 -18.87
C THR A 315 -7.17 18.91 -19.84
N GLY A 316 -6.21 18.61 -20.72
CA GLY A 316 -6.33 17.53 -21.70
C GLY A 316 -6.09 16.15 -21.10
N TYR A 317 -7.00 15.21 -21.34
CA TYR A 317 -6.94 13.84 -20.84
C TYR A 317 -5.62 13.10 -21.13
N PRO A 318 -5.04 13.14 -22.37
CA PRO A 318 -3.79 12.41 -22.64
C PRO A 318 -2.61 12.90 -21.80
N LEU A 319 -2.53 14.21 -21.51
CA LEU A 319 -1.44 14.76 -20.71
C LEU A 319 -1.59 14.42 -19.23
N VAL A 320 -2.82 14.39 -18.71
CA VAL A 320 -3.10 13.93 -17.34
C VAL A 320 -2.78 12.43 -17.21
N LEU A 321 -3.12 11.62 -18.20
CA LEU A 321 -2.79 10.20 -18.24
C LEU A 321 -1.27 9.96 -18.23
N LEU A 322 -0.53 10.72 -19.06
CA LEU A 322 0.94 10.70 -19.09
C LEU A 322 1.51 11.14 -17.73
N SER A 323 0.96 12.17 -17.12
CA SER A 323 1.40 12.64 -15.80
C SER A 323 1.20 11.58 -14.73
N ALA A 324 0.06 10.88 -14.72
CA ALA A 324 -0.21 9.76 -13.83
C ALA A 324 0.78 8.61 -14.03
N PHE A 325 1.10 8.27 -15.30
CA PHE A 325 2.11 7.29 -15.63
C PHE A 325 3.48 7.66 -15.07
N VAL A 326 3.96 8.87 -15.34
CA VAL A 326 5.29 9.34 -14.88
C VAL A 326 5.33 9.40 -13.35
N PHE A 327 4.28 9.91 -12.71
CA PHE A 327 4.19 9.97 -11.25
C PHE A 327 4.26 8.56 -10.63
N GLY A 328 3.44 7.61 -11.10
CA GLY A 328 3.43 6.24 -10.62
C GLY A 328 4.76 5.52 -10.84
N PHE A 329 5.31 5.61 -12.05
CA PHE A 329 6.55 4.95 -12.44
C PHE A 329 7.73 5.36 -11.55
N PHE A 330 7.93 6.65 -11.33
CA PHE A 330 9.04 7.12 -10.52
C PHE A 330 8.78 6.97 -9.03
N LEU A 331 7.61 7.34 -8.53
CA LEU A 331 7.34 7.34 -7.10
C LEU A 331 7.24 5.93 -6.53
N LEU A 332 6.35 5.10 -7.08
CA LEU A 332 6.13 3.74 -6.58
C LEU A 332 7.27 2.80 -7.00
N GLY A 333 7.86 3.03 -8.17
CA GLY A 333 8.96 2.22 -8.69
C GLY A 333 10.26 2.37 -7.90
N THR A 334 10.51 3.54 -7.32
CA THR A 334 11.73 3.76 -6.52
C THR A 334 11.44 3.80 -5.02
N GLY A 335 10.32 4.40 -4.62
CA GLY A 335 10.01 4.67 -3.23
C GLY A 335 10.04 3.41 -2.37
N GLY A 336 9.21 2.40 -2.69
CA GLY A 336 9.17 1.15 -1.94
C GLY A 336 10.51 0.40 -2.00
N PRO A 337 10.89 -0.18 -3.13
CA PRO A 337 12.03 -1.11 -3.17
C PRO A 337 13.38 -0.44 -2.88
N ILE A 338 13.68 0.69 -3.52
CA ILE A 338 15.00 1.34 -3.39
C ILE A 338 15.09 2.12 -2.08
N GLY A 339 14.04 2.84 -1.71
CA GLY A 339 14.07 3.67 -0.51
C GLY A 339 14.05 2.85 0.78
N PHE A 340 13.30 1.75 0.84
CA PHE A 340 13.33 0.83 1.98
C PHE A 340 14.69 0.16 2.10
N GLN A 341 15.27 -0.27 0.99
CA GLN A 341 16.60 -0.86 0.98
C GLN A 341 17.66 0.15 1.42
N TYR A 342 17.65 1.37 0.88
CA TYR A 342 18.56 2.44 1.29
C TYR A 342 18.45 2.72 2.80
N SER A 343 17.21 2.81 3.33
CA SER A 343 17.00 3.03 4.76
C SER A 343 17.56 1.89 5.62
N ALA A 344 17.40 0.65 5.17
CA ALA A 344 17.95 -0.52 5.86
C ALA A 344 19.48 -0.52 5.87
N GLU A 345 20.11 -0.14 4.75
CA GLU A 345 21.57 -0.06 4.61
C GLU A 345 22.19 1.01 5.52
N ILE A 346 21.60 2.23 5.57
CA ILE A 346 22.13 3.33 6.38
C ILE A 346 21.84 3.21 7.89
N CYS A 347 20.81 2.45 8.28
CA CYS A 347 20.39 2.32 9.68
C CYS A 347 21.10 1.17 10.43
N ARG A 348 21.98 0.43 9.81
CA ARG A 348 22.72 -0.67 10.49
C ARG A 348 23.41 -0.14 11.76
N PRO A 349 23.37 -0.84 12.91
CA PRO A 349 22.85 -2.20 13.13
C PRO A 349 21.35 -2.29 13.51
N ALA A 350 20.56 -1.24 13.36
CA ALA A 350 19.14 -1.28 13.70
C ALA A 350 18.35 -2.22 12.77
N PRO A 351 17.24 -2.85 13.25
CA PRO A 351 16.43 -3.75 12.44
C PRO A 351 15.82 -3.04 11.21
N GLU A 352 15.88 -3.70 10.06
CA GLU A 352 15.33 -3.19 8.79
C GLU A 352 13.81 -2.91 8.90
N SER A 353 13.07 -3.75 9.64
CA SER A 353 11.64 -3.59 9.89
C SER A 353 11.30 -2.28 10.61
N THR A 354 12.18 -1.80 11.50
CA THR A 354 11.95 -0.56 12.26
C THR A 354 12.10 0.67 11.35
N SER A 355 13.14 0.72 10.50
CA SER A 355 13.32 1.83 9.55
C SER A 355 12.19 1.88 8.51
N GLN A 356 11.79 0.73 7.97
CA GLN A 356 10.66 0.62 7.04
C GLN A 356 9.34 1.04 7.70
N GLY A 357 9.09 0.57 8.93
CA GLY A 357 7.89 0.94 9.69
C GLY A 357 7.77 2.44 9.92
N LEU A 358 8.88 3.14 10.23
CA LEU A 358 8.90 4.59 10.37
C LEU A 358 8.57 5.32 9.06
N ILE A 359 9.11 4.84 7.94
CA ILE A 359 8.81 5.40 6.62
C ILE A 359 7.31 5.27 6.32
N LEU A 360 6.75 4.08 6.52
CA LEU A 360 5.31 3.85 6.31
C LEU A 360 4.46 4.73 7.22
N LEU A 361 4.85 4.86 8.49
CA LEU A 361 4.15 5.71 9.45
C LEU A 361 4.14 7.17 9.01
N MET A 362 5.27 7.70 8.51
CA MET A 362 5.33 9.06 7.95
C MET A 362 4.38 9.23 6.76
N GLY A 363 4.28 8.23 5.89
CA GLY A 363 3.33 8.22 4.78
C GLY A 363 1.87 8.26 5.23
N GLN A 364 1.52 7.56 6.31
CA GLN A 364 0.15 7.60 6.85
C GLN A 364 -0.17 8.97 7.47
N VAL A 365 0.74 9.51 8.28
CA VAL A 365 0.55 10.85 8.90
C VAL A 365 0.36 11.92 7.82
N SER A 366 1.25 11.97 6.85
CA SER A 366 1.17 12.96 5.76
C SER A 366 -0.03 12.71 4.84
N GLY A 367 -0.38 11.45 4.58
CA GLY A 367 -1.57 11.09 3.82
C GLY A 367 -2.85 11.67 4.44
N ILE A 368 -3.03 11.51 5.75
CA ILE A 368 -4.16 12.10 6.50
C ILE A 368 -4.17 13.62 6.34
N LEU A 369 -3.04 14.28 6.60
CA LEU A 369 -2.94 15.74 6.52
C LEU A 369 -3.24 16.25 5.11
N PHE A 370 -2.76 15.57 4.08
CA PHE A 370 -2.93 15.97 2.69
C PHE A 370 -4.35 15.71 2.17
N VAL A 371 -4.99 14.59 2.54
CA VAL A 371 -6.39 14.33 2.19
C VAL A 371 -7.31 15.35 2.87
N LEU A 372 -7.11 15.62 4.16
CA LEU A 372 -7.84 16.66 4.87
C LEU A 372 -7.61 18.04 4.23
N GLY A 373 -6.37 18.35 3.85
CA GLY A 373 -6.01 19.57 3.14
C GLY A 373 -6.75 19.70 1.80
N MET A 374 -6.82 18.63 0.99
CA MET A 374 -7.54 18.65 -0.28
C MET A 374 -9.03 18.95 -0.09
N ASN A 375 -9.64 18.47 0.98
CA ASN A 375 -11.06 18.69 1.28
C ASN A 375 -11.35 20.04 1.95
N THR A 376 -10.38 20.66 2.63
CA THR A 376 -10.59 21.92 3.37
C THR A 376 -10.05 23.15 2.67
N VAL A 377 -8.84 23.04 2.10
CA VAL A 377 -8.15 24.14 1.39
C VAL A 377 -8.43 24.09 -0.10
N GLY A 378 -8.68 22.89 -0.62
CA GLY A 378 -8.98 22.62 -2.02
C GLY A 378 -7.89 21.81 -2.72
N VAL A 379 -8.29 21.10 -3.78
CA VAL A 379 -7.44 20.18 -4.52
C VAL A 379 -6.27 20.90 -5.22
N VAL A 380 -6.54 21.98 -5.94
CA VAL A 380 -5.53 22.70 -6.74
C VAL A 380 -4.42 23.31 -5.86
N PRO A 381 -4.72 24.01 -4.74
CA PRO A 381 -3.67 24.50 -3.84
C PRO A 381 -2.80 23.37 -3.27
N LEU A 382 -3.39 22.22 -2.95
CA LEU A 382 -2.63 21.08 -2.42
C LEU A 382 -1.74 20.43 -3.50
N LEU A 383 -2.21 20.33 -4.73
CA LEU A 383 -1.35 19.86 -5.84
C LEU A 383 -0.13 20.78 -6.05
N TRP A 384 -0.31 22.11 -5.97
CA TRP A 384 0.82 23.04 -6.00
C TRP A 384 1.74 22.88 -4.78
N LEU A 385 1.20 22.65 -3.60
CA LEU A 385 2.00 22.33 -2.42
C LEU A 385 2.84 21.05 -2.66
N PHE A 386 2.28 20.02 -3.28
CA PHE A 386 3.03 18.80 -3.61
C PHE A 386 4.16 19.07 -4.61
N VAL A 387 3.93 19.93 -5.60
CA VAL A 387 5.01 20.38 -6.52
C VAL A 387 6.15 21.03 -5.76
N LEU A 388 5.85 21.97 -4.85
CA LEU A 388 6.86 22.66 -4.04
C LEU A 388 7.62 21.71 -3.12
N LEU A 389 6.89 20.81 -2.44
CA LEU A 389 7.49 19.82 -1.54
C LEU A 389 8.33 18.79 -2.30
N ALA A 390 7.88 18.34 -3.48
CA ALA A 390 8.65 17.45 -4.33
C ALA A 390 9.93 18.11 -4.83
N PHE A 391 9.86 19.37 -5.25
CA PHE A 391 11.04 20.14 -5.66
C PHE A 391 12.05 20.31 -4.51
N ALA A 392 11.58 20.65 -3.31
CA ALA A 392 12.42 20.70 -2.11
C ALA A 392 13.05 19.33 -1.80
N SER A 393 12.30 18.24 -2.00
CA SER A 393 12.77 16.85 -1.78
C SER A 393 13.89 16.47 -2.74
N VAL A 394 13.92 16.99 -3.99
CA VAL A 394 15.08 16.82 -4.90
C VAL A 394 16.36 17.37 -4.27
N GLY A 395 16.29 18.58 -3.69
CA GLY A 395 17.42 19.19 -3.00
C GLY A 395 17.86 18.42 -1.76
N LEU A 396 16.88 17.87 -0.99
CA LEU A 396 17.15 17.03 0.17
C LEU A 396 17.81 15.71 -0.23
N CYS A 397 17.30 15.01 -1.25
CA CYS A 397 17.92 13.78 -1.77
C CYS A 397 19.36 14.01 -2.26
N GLY A 398 19.66 15.20 -2.82
CA GLY A 398 20.99 15.58 -3.21
C GLY A 398 22.01 15.63 -2.07
N ARG A 399 21.55 15.81 -0.81
CA ARG A 399 22.39 15.85 0.39
C ARG A 399 22.63 14.47 1.04
N LEU A 400 21.89 13.45 0.60
CA LEU A 400 22.10 12.08 1.10
C LEU A 400 23.51 11.61 0.78
N THR A 401 24.06 10.73 1.61
CA THR A 401 25.27 9.98 1.29
C THR A 401 24.93 8.76 0.45
N GLU A 402 25.83 8.28 -0.39
CA GLU A 402 25.62 6.98 -1.08
C GLU A 402 25.74 5.86 -0.05
N SER A 403 24.87 4.85 -0.12
CA SER A 403 24.99 3.69 0.75
C SER A 403 26.16 2.79 0.30
N GLU A 404 26.91 2.24 1.25
CA GLU A 404 27.91 1.23 0.97
C GLU A 404 27.20 -0.08 0.61
N ILE A 405 27.13 -0.37 -0.68
CA ILE A 405 26.56 -1.62 -1.20
C ILE A 405 27.68 -2.65 -1.19
N GLU A 406 27.67 -3.57 -0.21
CA GLU A 406 28.52 -4.76 -0.18
C GLU A 406 28.18 -5.77 -1.27
#